data_bbbf7c9df5b5bb8e12642e00cf791bac
#
_entry.id   bbbf7c9df5b5bb8e12642e00cf791bac
#
_cell.length_a   1.000
_cell.length_b   1.000
_cell.length_c   1.000
_cell.angle_alpha   90.00
_cell.angle_beta   90.00
_cell.angle_gamma   90.00
#
_symmetry.space_group_name_H-M   'P 1'
#
loop_
_entity.id
_entity.type
_entity.pdbx_description
1 polymer ?
#
loop_
_entity_poly.entity_id
_entity_poly.type
_entity_poly.pdbx_seq_one_letter_code
_entity_poly.pdbx_strand_id
1 'polypeptide(L)'
;MTPTREIYEYLCENCNGKKNGRRRSEIAALFGLKQRDVRRITQEINTSADYERLVSTNGSIYICADDKECRSSIRTTYRSAVALIKKARQMEKKLGLHGQTRIVDNGAEIEVVEAFKE
;
A
#
# COMPACT_ATOMS: atom_id res chain seq x y z
N MET A 1 6.17 -9.41 22.07
CA MET A 1 6.17 -9.29 20.60
C MET A 1 5.07 -8.34 20.17
N THR A 2 5.32 -7.44 19.23
CA THR A 2 4.32 -6.50 18.75
C THR A 2 3.31 -7.20 17.83
N PRO A 3 2.07 -6.68 17.70
CA PRO A 3 1.11 -7.23 16.74
C PRO A 3 1.63 -7.25 15.32
N THR A 4 2.39 -6.23 14.91
CA THR A 4 3.01 -6.17 13.59
C THR A 4 3.98 -7.33 13.37
N ARG A 5 4.83 -7.62 14.35
CA ARG A 5 5.78 -8.73 14.26
C ARG A 5 5.07 -10.08 14.20
N GLU A 6 4.02 -10.25 15.00
CA GLU A 6 3.25 -11.48 15.01
C GLU A 6 2.61 -11.77 13.66
N ILE A 7 2.01 -10.75 13.07
CA ILE A 7 1.37 -10.87 11.76
C ILE A 7 2.42 -11.12 10.68
N TYR A 8 3.54 -10.42 10.73
CA TYR A 8 4.64 -10.62 9.77
C TYR A 8 5.13 -12.07 9.79
N GLU A 9 5.40 -12.61 10.96
CA GLU A 9 5.85 -13.99 11.09
C GLU A 9 4.80 -14.99 10.60
N TYR A 10 3.54 -14.76 10.94
CA TYR A 10 2.45 -15.58 10.44
C TYR A 10 2.40 -15.58 8.91
N LEU A 11 2.53 -14.40 8.30
CA LEU A 11 2.51 -14.28 6.84
C LEU A 11 3.70 -14.98 6.20
N CYS A 12 4.89 -14.87 6.78
CA CYS A 12 6.08 -15.54 6.28
C CYS A 12 5.93 -17.07 6.31
N GLU A 13 5.29 -17.60 7.35
CA GLU A 13 5.11 -19.05 7.52
C GLU A 13 3.95 -19.60 6.70
N ASN A 14 2.85 -18.88 6.59
CA ASN A 14 1.59 -19.41 6.07
C ASN A 14 1.14 -18.80 4.75
N CYS A 15 1.63 -17.63 4.40
CA CYS A 15 1.17 -16.87 3.23
C CYS A 15 2.32 -16.49 2.31
N ASN A 16 3.26 -17.39 2.11
CA ASN A 16 4.39 -17.17 1.24
C ASN A 16 3.96 -17.41 -0.21
N GLY A 17 3.94 -16.35 -1.00
CA GLY A 17 3.53 -16.39 -2.40
C GLY A 17 2.04 -16.18 -2.60
N LYS A 18 1.70 -15.69 -3.78
CA LYS A 18 0.33 -15.33 -4.16
C LYS A 18 -0.68 -16.46 -3.96
N LYS A 19 -0.30 -17.68 -4.26
CA LYS A 19 -1.19 -18.85 -4.14
C LYS A 19 -1.59 -19.16 -2.69
N ASN A 20 -0.83 -18.68 -1.73
CA ASN A 20 -1.08 -18.87 -0.30
C ASN A 20 -1.66 -17.63 0.36
N GLY A 21 -2.07 -16.64 -0.43
CA GLY A 21 -2.65 -15.40 0.07
C GLY A 21 -3.96 -15.61 0.80
N ARG A 22 -4.22 -14.76 1.77
CA ARG A 22 -5.47 -14.76 2.55
C ARG A 22 -6.13 -13.39 2.49
N ARG A 23 -7.44 -13.38 2.67
CA ARG A 23 -8.20 -12.13 2.68
C ARG A 23 -7.87 -11.32 3.93
N ARG A 24 -7.95 -10.00 3.82
CA ARG A 24 -7.75 -9.11 4.96
C ARG A 24 -8.68 -9.46 6.12
N SER A 25 -9.95 -9.77 5.81
CA SER A 25 -10.94 -10.16 6.82
C SER A 25 -10.54 -11.42 7.58
N GLU A 26 -9.93 -12.39 6.91
CA GLU A 26 -9.48 -13.62 7.54
C GLU A 26 -8.33 -13.36 8.51
N ILE A 27 -7.37 -12.54 8.10
CA ILE A 27 -6.24 -12.17 8.96
C ILE A 27 -6.71 -11.36 10.16
N ALA A 28 -7.62 -10.42 9.94
CA ALA A 28 -8.21 -9.64 11.03
C ALA A 28 -8.88 -10.55 12.06
N ALA A 29 -9.67 -11.52 11.60
CA ALA A 29 -10.35 -12.46 12.48
C ALA A 29 -9.36 -13.32 13.27
N LEU A 30 -8.29 -13.78 12.65
CA LEU A 30 -7.27 -14.61 13.30
C LEU A 30 -6.58 -13.90 14.45
N PHE A 31 -6.38 -12.58 14.34
CA PHE A 31 -5.65 -11.80 15.34
C PHE A 31 -6.56 -10.92 16.20
N GLY A 32 -7.87 -11.05 16.06
CA GLY A 32 -8.82 -10.25 16.83
C GLY A 32 -8.74 -8.76 16.54
N LEU A 33 -8.45 -8.40 15.28
CA LEU A 33 -8.27 -7.03 14.85
C LEU A 33 -9.36 -6.61 13.85
N LYS A 34 -9.46 -5.30 13.64
CA LYS A 34 -10.29 -4.75 12.56
C LYS A 34 -9.52 -4.76 11.25
N GLN A 35 -10.22 -4.75 10.12
CA GLN A 35 -9.56 -4.72 8.81
C GLN A 35 -8.68 -3.49 8.63
N ARG A 36 -9.07 -2.33 9.18
CA ARG A 36 -8.24 -1.12 9.14
C ARG A 36 -6.90 -1.29 9.85
N ASP A 37 -6.89 -2.06 10.94
CA ASP A 37 -5.66 -2.34 11.69
C ASP A 37 -4.72 -3.22 10.86
N VAL A 38 -5.27 -4.21 10.16
CA VAL A 38 -4.49 -5.06 9.26
C VAL A 38 -3.90 -4.23 8.13
N ARG A 39 -4.67 -3.29 7.57
CA ARG A 39 -4.17 -2.38 6.51
C ARG A 39 -3.01 -1.54 7.03
N ARG A 40 -3.12 -0.97 8.21
CA ARG A 40 -2.06 -0.18 8.85
C ARG A 40 -0.81 -1.03 9.09
N ILE A 41 -1.00 -2.24 9.59
CA ILE A 41 0.11 -3.16 9.89
C ILE A 41 0.84 -3.59 8.63
N THR A 42 0.14 -3.93 7.55
CA THR A 42 0.79 -4.28 6.29
C THR A 42 1.56 -3.11 5.70
N GLN A 43 1.06 -1.89 5.85
CA GLN A 43 1.78 -0.69 5.43
C GLN A 43 3.05 -0.49 6.26
N GLU A 44 2.99 -0.71 7.55
CA GLU A 44 4.17 -0.62 8.44
C GLU A 44 5.23 -1.64 8.02
N ILE A 45 4.83 -2.88 7.74
CA ILE A 45 5.76 -3.91 7.25
C ILE A 45 6.48 -3.44 5.99
N ASN A 46 5.75 -2.85 5.04
CA ASN A 46 6.32 -2.44 3.77
C ASN A 46 7.18 -1.18 3.85
N THR A 47 7.06 -0.38 4.90
CA THR A 47 7.78 0.88 5.03
C THR A 47 8.87 0.87 6.09
N SER A 48 8.89 -0.13 6.96
CA SER A 48 9.87 -0.24 8.04
C SER A 48 11.06 -1.10 7.60
N ALA A 49 12.28 -0.64 7.92
CA ALA A 49 13.49 -1.40 7.67
C ALA A 49 13.63 -2.64 8.56
N ASP A 50 12.79 -2.76 9.59
CA ASP A 50 12.81 -3.91 10.51
C ASP A 50 12.25 -5.20 9.88
N TYR A 51 11.59 -5.08 8.73
CA TYR A 51 10.96 -6.21 8.04
C TYR A 51 11.56 -6.31 6.63
N GLU A 52 12.24 -7.41 6.36
CA GLU A 52 12.98 -7.57 5.11
C GLU A 52 12.10 -7.85 3.89
N ARG A 53 10.97 -8.53 4.11
CA ARG A 53 10.16 -9.01 3.01
C ARG A 53 8.94 -8.13 2.78
N LEU A 54 8.60 -7.98 1.51
CA LEU A 54 7.48 -7.18 1.05
C LEU A 54 6.17 -7.97 1.16
N VAL A 55 5.13 -7.31 1.65
CA VAL A 55 3.76 -7.85 1.70
C VAL A 55 2.96 -7.26 0.55
N SER A 56 2.37 -8.11 -0.28
CA SER A 56 1.41 -7.67 -1.28
C SER A 56 0.02 -7.62 -0.66
N THR A 57 -0.74 -6.59 -1.00
CA THR A 57 -2.11 -6.40 -0.51
C THR A 57 -3.12 -6.28 -1.65
N ASN A 58 -2.71 -6.64 -2.86
CA ASN A 58 -3.56 -6.53 -4.05
C ASN A 58 -4.45 -7.77 -4.17
N GLY A 59 -5.71 -7.63 -3.76
CA GLY A 59 -6.68 -8.72 -3.79
C GLY A 59 -6.62 -9.63 -2.58
N SER A 60 -5.47 -10.20 -2.28
CA SER A 60 -5.23 -10.99 -1.08
C SER A 60 -3.93 -10.51 -0.43
N ILE A 61 -3.70 -10.93 0.82
CA ILE A 61 -2.50 -10.55 1.56
C ILE A 61 -1.54 -11.74 1.55
N TYR A 62 -0.32 -11.52 1.08
CA TYR A 62 0.72 -12.54 1.04
C TYR A 62 2.10 -11.91 1.03
N ILE A 63 3.09 -12.66 1.47
CA ILE A 63 4.50 -12.28 1.34
C ILE A 63 4.92 -12.58 -0.11
N CYS A 64 5.54 -11.63 -0.77
CA CYS A 64 6.05 -11.84 -2.12
C CYS A 64 7.13 -12.91 -2.10
N ALA A 65 6.92 -13.99 -2.84
CA ALA A 65 7.80 -15.16 -2.81
C ALA A 65 9.11 -14.92 -3.57
N ASP A 66 9.07 -14.10 -4.61
CA ASP A 66 10.22 -13.85 -5.47
C ASP A 66 10.19 -12.41 -6.01
N ASP A 67 11.23 -12.06 -6.73
CA ASP A 67 11.40 -10.73 -7.31
C ASP A 67 10.26 -10.38 -8.28
N LYS A 68 9.77 -11.34 -9.03
CA LYS A 68 8.69 -11.12 -9.99
C LYS A 68 7.39 -10.72 -9.29
N GLU A 69 7.05 -11.40 -8.19
CA GLU A 69 5.88 -11.04 -7.39
C GLU A 69 6.03 -9.66 -6.74
N CYS A 70 7.22 -9.36 -6.23
CA CYS A 70 7.51 -8.06 -5.66
C CYS A 70 7.33 -6.93 -6.68
N ARG A 71 7.88 -7.09 -7.87
CA ARG A 71 7.77 -6.11 -8.94
C ARG A 71 6.34 -5.93 -9.41
N SER A 72 5.59 -7.00 -9.51
CA SER A 72 4.18 -6.96 -9.88
C SER A 72 3.37 -6.17 -8.86
N SER A 73 3.61 -6.40 -7.57
CA SER A 73 2.94 -5.69 -6.48
C SER A 73 3.26 -4.20 -6.51
N ILE A 74 4.53 -3.84 -6.68
CA ILE A 74 4.97 -2.45 -6.79
C ILE A 74 4.30 -1.76 -7.99
N ARG A 75 4.28 -2.43 -9.14
CA ARG A 75 3.66 -1.89 -10.36
C ARG A 75 2.17 -1.62 -10.16
N THR A 76 1.46 -2.54 -9.53
CA THR A 76 0.03 -2.38 -9.25
C THR A 76 -0.21 -1.19 -8.32
N THR A 77 0.66 -0.99 -7.33
CA THR A 77 0.58 0.15 -6.41
C THR A 77 0.75 1.48 -7.18
N TYR A 78 1.73 1.57 -8.08
CA TYR A 78 1.91 2.75 -8.91
C TYR A 78 0.70 3.02 -9.81
N ARG A 79 0.12 1.97 -10.41
CA ARG A 79 -1.08 2.11 -11.25
C ARG A 79 -2.26 2.66 -10.45
N SER A 80 -2.43 2.20 -9.22
CA SER A 80 -3.47 2.71 -8.33
C SER A 80 -3.26 4.19 -8.02
N ALA A 81 -2.02 4.59 -7.77
CA ALA A 81 -1.68 6.00 -7.53
C ALA A 81 -1.98 6.87 -8.76
N VAL A 82 -1.64 6.40 -9.95
CA VAL A 82 -1.94 7.12 -11.20
C VAL A 82 -3.45 7.28 -11.36
N ALA A 83 -4.24 6.26 -11.08
CA ALA A 83 -5.70 6.35 -11.18
C ALA A 83 -6.27 7.40 -10.22
N LEU A 84 -5.73 7.47 -8.99
CA LEU A 84 -6.13 8.48 -8.02
C LEU A 84 -5.75 9.90 -8.47
N ILE A 85 -4.58 10.06 -9.05
CA ILE A 85 -4.12 11.35 -9.60
C ILE A 85 -5.06 11.81 -10.72
N LYS A 86 -5.41 10.91 -11.63
CA LYS A 86 -6.36 11.22 -12.73
C LYS A 86 -7.72 11.65 -12.18
N LYS A 87 -8.19 10.96 -11.15
CA LYS A 87 -9.45 11.31 -10.49
C LYS A 87 -9.38 12.70 -9.87
N ALA A 88 -8.31 13.00 -9.15
CA ALA A 88 -8.13 14.30 -8.52
C ALA A 88 -8.09 15.44 -9.57
N ARG A 89 -7.43 15.20 -10.69
CA ARG A 89 -7.37 16.17 -11.79
C ARG A 89 -8.72 16.42 -12.43
N GLN A 90 -9.55 15.40 -12.54
CA GLN A 90 -10.92 15.58 -13.01
C GLN A 90 -11.76 16.43 -12.04
N MET A 91 -11.54 16.22 -10.72
CA MET A 91 -12.21 17.02 -9.70
C MET A 91 -11.78 18.50 -9.77
N GLU A 92 -10.49 18.75 -9.94
CA GLU A 92 -9.98 20.11 -10.15
C GLU A 92 -10.62 20.76 -11.37
N LYS A 93 -10.68 20.04 -12.48
CA LYS A 93 -11.29 20.53 -13.73
C LYS A 93 -12.73 20.95 -13.50
N LYS A 94 -13.46 20.17 -12.73
CA LYS A 94 -14.86 20.46 -12.41
C LYS A 94 -15.04 21.77 -11.64
N LEU A 95 -14.04 22.14 -10.83
CA LEU A 95 -14.03 23.39 -10.07
C LEU A 95 -13.30 24.54 -10.77
N GLY A 96 -12.79 24.32 -11.99
CA GLY A 96 -12.03 25.33 -12.71
C GLY A 96 -10.60 25.52 -12.20
N LEU A 97 -10.05 24.56 -11.50
CA LEU A 97 -8.71 24.65 -10.86
C LEU A 97 -7.62 23.93 -11.62
N HIS A 98 -7.73 23.82 -12.92
CA HIS A 98 -6.79 23.07 -13.77
C HIS A 98 -5.33 23.41 -13.53
N GLY A 99 -4.50 22.38 -13.34
CA GLY A 99 -3.06 22.49 -13.32
C GLY A 99 -2.49 23.28 -12.16
N GLN A 100 -3.29 23.56 -11.14
CA GLN A 100 -2.87 24.33 -9.98
C GLN A 100 -2.26 23.47 -8.88
N THR A 101 -2.47 22.14 -8.95
CA THR A 101 -1.87 21.19 -8.04
C THR A 101 -0.86 20.35 -8.80
N ARG A 102 0.33 20.20 -8.25
CA ARG A 102 1.39 19.40 -8.82
C ARG A 102 1.93 18.41 -7.81
N ILE A 103 2.37 17.28 -8.32
CA ILE A 103 3.06 16.28 -7.51
C ILE A 103 4.54 16.49 -7.79
N VAL A 104 5.31 16.73 -6.72
CA VAL A 104 6.74 16.97 -6.80
C VAL A 104 7.47 15.84 -6.09
N ASP A 105 8.35 15.17 -6.82
CA ASP A 105 9.18 14.09 -6.30
C ASP A 105 10.64 14.54 -6.36
N ASN A 106 11.27 14.70 -5.20
CA ASN A 106 12.67 15.10 -5.11
C ASN A 106 13.59 13.93 -4.75
N GLY A 107 13.08 12.71 -4.80
CA GLY A 107 13.82 11.49 -4.47
C GLY A 107 13.76 11.09 -3.01
N ALA A 108 13.65 12.06 -2.09
CA ALA A 108 13.50 11.80 -0.66
C ALA A 108 12.04 11.87 -0.22
N GLU A 109 11.29 12.80 -0.80
CA GLU A 109 9.89 13.03 -0.47
C GLU A 109 9.07 13.27 -1.73
N ILE A 110 7.79 12.90 -1.63
CA ILE A 110 6.81 13.21 -2.65
C ILE A 110 5.82 14.18 -2.01
N GLU A 111 5.64 15.34 -2.61
CA GLU A 111 4.78 16.39 -2.07
C GLU A 111 3.69 16.77 -3.07
N VAL A 112 2.53 17.13 -2.54
CA VAL A 112 1.46 17.74 -3.31
C VAL A 112 1.54 19.26 -3.08
N VAL A 113 1.86 19.99 -4.14
CA VAL A 113 2.05 21.44 -4.06
C VAL A 113 0.90 22.13 -4.77
N GLU A 114 0.17 22.97 -4.04
CA GLU A 114 -0.91 23.78 -4.57
C GLU A 114 -0.38 25.16 -4.96
N ALA A 115 -0.57 25.51 -6.23
CA ALA A 115 -0.12 26.79 -6.74
C ALA A 115 -1.18 27.88 -6.56
N PHE A 116 -2.45 27.51 -6.41
CA PHE A 116 -3.53 28.46 -6.20
C PHE A 116 -3.58 28.92 -4.74
N LYS A 117 -3.93 30.18 -4.55
CA LYS A 117 -4.17 30.73 -3.21
C LYS A 117 -5.60 31.22 -3.13
N GLU A 118 -6.18 31.05 -1.99
CA GLU A 118 -7.51 31.58 -1.71
C GLU A 118 -7.53 33.11 -1.66
#